data_c171adb3e4d3426b0a2b48dda2e4b471
#
_entry.id   c171adb3e4d3426b0a2b48dda2e4b471
#
_cell.length_a   1.000
_cell.length_b   1.000
_cell.length_c   1.000
_cell.angle_alpha   90.00
_cell.angle_beta   90.00
_cell.angle_gamma   90.00
#
_symmetry.space_group_name_H-M   'P 1'
#
loop_
_entity.id
_entity.type
_entity.pdbx_description
1 polymer ?
#
loop_
_entity_poly.entity_id
_entity_poly.type
_entity_poly.pdbx_seq_one_letter_code
_entity_poly.pdbx_strand_id
1 'polypeptide(L)'
;MSEECTHDCSNCGAACSSRNAAPQHDAPNPNSSVKKVIGVVSGKGGVGKSMTSALLACAMARRGYHCGILDADITGPSIPKLFGIHGRAMADDKGCWPIQSRMGIDVMSINLLVENEEDPVVWRGPVISGAVKQFWTDVVWKDVDFLFVDMPPGTGDVPLTVFQSLPVDGIVVVASPQELVSMIVAKAVNMAEMMKVPMLGIVENMSYIVCPDCGKHINVFGDSHVDEVAAKHHLPVLAKCPIDPQLAALSDAGMIETYGGQFLEGAADACEKLLK
;
A
#
# COMPACT_ATOMS: atom_id res chain seq x y z
N MET A 1 -10.88 37.23 17.73
CA MET A 1 -10.23 36.97 16.45
C MET A 1 -8.98 37.84 16.46
N SER A 2 -7.83 37.25 16.72
CA SER A 2 -6.55 37.95 16.64
C SER A 2 -6.14 38.03 15.18
N GLU A 3 -6.26 39.20 14.61
CA GLU A 3 -5.63 39.59 13.36
C GLU A 3 -4.11 39.39 13.48
N GLU A 4 -3.49 38.94 12.39
CA GLU A 4 -2.05 38.76 12.16
C GLU A 4 -1.48 37.34 12.42
N CYS A 5 -2.08 36.32 11.80
CA CYS A 5 -1.36 35.08 11.54
C CYS A 5 -0.80 35.11 10.12
N THR A 6 0.50 35.28 9.96
CA THR A 6 1.21 35.32 8.67
C THR A 6 1.37 33.93 8.05
N HIS A 7 0.87 32.87 8.69
CA HIS A 7 1.01 31.45 8.31
C HIS A 7 2.47 30.95 8.18
N ASP A 8 3.45 31.74 8.57
CA ASP A 8 4.85 31.30 8.69
C ASP A 8 5.09 30.70 10.07
N CYS A 9 5.00 29.38 10.16
CA CYS A 9 5.13 28.62 11.39
C CYS A 9 6.58 28.38 11.83
N SER A 10 7.57 28.73 11.03
CA SER A 10 8.99 28.43 11.30
C SER A 10 9.55 29.27 12.43
N ASN A 11 8.99 30.47 12.73
CA ASN A 11 9.45 31.41 13.73
C ASN A 11 8.37 31.95 14.69
N CYS A 12 7.18 31.33 14.68
CA CYS A 12 6.04 31.75 15.48
C CYS A 12 6.09 31.14 16.89
N GLY A 13 6.28 31.92 17.93
CA GLY A 13 6.26 31.50 19.34
C GLY A 13 4.86 31.40 19.98
N ALA A 14 3.79 31.60 19.22
CA ALA A 14 2.42 31.54 19.73
C ALA A 14 1.93 30.10 19.89
N ALA A 15 1.18 29.81 20.95
CA ALA A 15 0.45 28.54 21.13
C ALA A 15 -0.74 28.51 20.16
N CYS A 16 -0.50 28.01 18.94
CA CYS A 16 -1.50 27.92 17.90
C CYS A 16 -2.22 26.57 17.98
N SER A 17 -3.55 26.58 18.12
CA SER A 17 -4.38 25.37 18.17
C SER A 17 -4.28 24.52 16.88
N SER A 18 -3.94 25.14 15.75
CA SER A 18 -3.74 24.44 14.48
C SER A 18 -2.44 23.61 14.42
N ARG A 19 -1.44 23.85 15.29
CA ARG A 19 -0.22 23.03 15.37
C ARG A 19 -0.46 21.64 15.99
N ASN A 20 -1.50 21.51 16.82
CA ASN A 20 -1.83 20.28 17.53
C ASN A 20 -3.11 19.61 17.00
N ALA A 21 -3.73 20.16 15.95
CA ALA A 21 -4.86 19.50 15.32
C ALA A 21 -4.38 18.18 14.72
N ALA A 22 -5.02 17.07 15.10
CA ALA A 22 -4.86 15.81 14.39
C ALA A 22 -5.21 16.04 12.90
N PRO A 23 -4.52 15.36 11.96
CA PRO A 23 -4.88 15.45 10.57
C PRO A 23 -6.39 15.16 10.42
N GLN A 24 -7.13 16.11 9.84
CA GLN A 24 -8.53 15.89 9.51
C GLN A 24 -8.54 15.04 8.24
N HIS A 25 -8.76 13.73 8.41
CA HIS A 25 -8.97 12.85 7.27
C HIS A 25 -10.28 13.17 6.57
N ASP A 26 -10.32 12.94 5.27
CA ASP A 26 -11.54 13.08 4.50
C ASP A 26 -12.54 11.98 4.91
N ALA A 27 -13.81 12.33 4.94
CA ALA A 27 -14.85 11.34 5.20
C ALA A 27 -14.93 10.35 4.03
N PRO A 28 -15.04 9.04 4.28
CA PRO A 28 -15.27 8.08 3.22
C PRO A 28 -16.65 8.28 2.59
N ASN A 29 -16.90 7.59 1.46
CA ASN A 29 -18.23 7.52 0.90
C ASN A 29 -19.26 7.15 2.00
N PRO A 30 -20.42 7.81 2.11
CA PRO A 30 -21.41 7.54 3.18
C PRO A 30 -21.91 6.08 3.21
N ASN A 31 -21.79 5.35 2.10
CA ASN A 31 -22.16 3.95 1.99
C ASN A 31 -20.99 2.98 2.25
N SER A 32 -19.82 3.51 2.60
CA SER A 32 -18.62 2.73 2.92
C SER A 32 -18.54 2.37 4.39
N SER A 33 -17.95 1.20 4.67
CA SER A 33 -17.56 0.75 6.00
C SER A 33 -16.21 0.05 5.90
N VAL A 34 -15.15 0.68 6.39
CA VAL A 34 -13.79 0.15 6.37
C VAL A 34 -13.27 0.12 7.80
N LYS A 35 -12.84 -1.06 8.30
CA LYS A 35 -12.37 -1.19 9.67
C LYS A 35 -10.91 -0.76 9.82
N LYS A 36 -10.05 -1.16 8.88
CA LYS A 36 -8.61 -0.88 8.91
C LYS A 36 -8.07 -0.52 7.54
N VAL A 37 -7.25 0.51 7.48
CA VAL A 37 -6.56 0.96 6.26
C VAL A 37 -5.06 0.72 6.42
N ILE A 38 -4.46 -0.05 5.51
CA ILE A 38 -3.05 -0.44 5.55
C ILE A 38 -2.34 0.13 4.34
N GLY A 39 -1.40 1.05 4.58
CA GLY A 39 -0.54 1.57 3.50
C GLY A 39 0.62 0.61 3.20
N VAL A 40 0.80 0.25 1.94
CA VAL A 40 1.96 -0.52 1.48
C VAL A 40 2.88 0.42 0.70
N VAL A 41 4.06 0.66 1.24
CA VAL A 41 5.01 1.66 0.73
C VAL A 41 6.33 1.03 0.30
N SER A 42 7.01 1.67 -0.64
CA SER A 42 8.37 1.32 -1.02
C SER A 42 9.18 2.57 -1.36
N GLY A 43 10.48 2.54 -1.10
CA GLY A 43 11.33 3.69 -1.40
C GLY A 43 11.76 3.81 -2.86
N LYS A 44 11.58 2.75 -3.67
CA LYS A 44 11.87 2.74 -5.11
C LYS A 44 10.89 1.83 -5.85
N GLY A 45 10.77 2.03 -7.15
CA GLY A 45 10.03 1.13 -8.04
C GLY A 45 10.71 -0.22 -8.23
N GLY A 46 9.95 -1.24 -8.63
CA GLY A 46 10.48 -2.55 -9.00
C GLY A 46 10.84 -3.49 -7.85
N VAL A 47 10.50 -3.16 -6.60
CA VAL A 47 10.73 -4.04 -5.43
C VAL A 47 9.59 -5.05 -5.19
N GLY A 48 8.55 -5.05 -6.03
CA GLY A 48 7.41 -5.93 -5.90
C GLY A 48 6.37 -5.47 -4.86
N LYS A 49 6.26 -4.15 -4.64
CA LYS A 49 5.28 -3.54 -3.74
C LYS A 49 3.85 -3.98 -4.05
N SER A 50 3.38 -3.78 -5.28
CA SER A 50 2.01 -4.13 -5.70
C SER A 50 1.74 -5.63 -5.62
N MET A 51 2.74 -6.46 -5.95
CA MET A 51 2.66 -7.90 -5.74
C MET A 51 2.51 -8.26 -4.25
N THR A 52 3.26 -7.58 -3.38
CA THR A 52 3.15 -7.76 -1.92
C THR A 52 1.78 -7.30 -1.41
N SER A 53 1.26 -6.16 -1.90
CA SER A 53 -0.08 -5.67 -1.57
C SER A 53 -1.16 -6.70 -1.95
N ALA A 54 -1.08 -7.24 -3.17
CA ALA A 54 -2.02 -8.24 -3.67
C ALA A 54 -1.95 -9.55 -2.87
N LEU A 55 -0.75 -10.07 -2.63
CA LEU A 55 -0.56 -11.31 -1.85
C LEU A 55 -1.00 -11.15 -0.39
N LEU A 56 -0.79 -9.99 0.22
CA LEU A 56 -1.23 -9.72 1.58
C LEU A 56 -2.76 -9.68 1.67
N ALA A 57 -3.43 -9.05 0.69
CA ALA A 57 -4.89 -9.08 0.59
C ALA A 57 -5.42 -10.52 0.38
N CYS A 58 -4.75 -11.33 -0.46
CA CYS A 58 -5.08 -12.75 -0.63
C CYS A 58 -4.89 -13.56 0.66
N ALA A 59 -3.81 -13.31 1.41
CA ALA A 59 -3.56 -13.98 2.69
C ALA A 59 -4.65 -13.67 3.71
N MET A 60 -5.06 -12.39 3.81
CA MET A 60 -6.13 -11.98 4.71
C MET A 60 -7.51 -12.50 4.26
N ALA A 61 -7.78 -12.51 2.94
CA ALA A 61 -9.02 -13.10 2.41
C ALA A 61 -9.12 -14.61 2.69
N ARG A 62 -8.00 -15.36 2.62
CA ARG A 62 -7.95 -16.78 3.02
C ARG A 62 -8.22 -16.99 4.50
N ARG A 63 -7.96 -16.01 5.35
CA ARG A 63 -8.31 -16.02 6.78
C ARG A 63 -9.77 -15.65 7.06
N GLY A 64 -10.56 -15.37 6.01
CA GLY A 64 -11.98 -15.05 6.09
C GLY A 64 -12.31 -13.57 6.26
N TYR A 65 -11.34 -12.66 6.09
CA TYR A 65 -11.58 -11.22 6.11
C TYR A 65 -12.02 -10.72 4.74
N HIS A 66 -12.94 -9.77 4.72
CA HIS A 66 -13.28 -9.03 3.50
C HIS A 66 -12.23 -7.95 3.26
N CYS A 67 -11.54 -8.05 2.13
CA CYS A 67 -10.42 -7.19 1.79
C CYS A 67 -10.74 -6.30 0.59
N GLY A 68 -10.20 -5.08 0.61
CA GLY A 68 -10.14 -4.19 -0.54
C GLY A 68 -8.70 -3.81 -0.88
N ILE A 69 -8.44 -3.47 -2.14
CA ILE A 69 -7.19 -2.89 -2.61
C ILE A 69 -7.50 -1.61 -3.37
N LEU A 70 -6.94 -0.51 -2.87
CA LEU A 70 -6.92 0.78 -3.55
C LEU A 70 -5.55 0.94 -4.21
N ASP A 71 -5.51 0.90 -5.54
CA ASP A 71 -4.29 1.14 -6.32
C ASP A 71 -4.06 2.65 -6.47
N ALA A 72 -3.17 3.19 -5.64
CA ALA A 72 -2.79 4.60 -5.65
C ALA A 72 -1.59 4.90 -6.55
N ASP A 73 -0.99 3.89 -7.19
CA ASP A 73 0.08 4.06 -8.19
C ASP A 73 -0.50 4.36 -9.57
N ILE A 74 -1.10 5.54 -9.71
CA ILE A 74 -1.82 5.96 -10.92
C ILE A 74 -0.92 6.00 -12.17
N THR A 75 0.38 6.19 -11.97
CA THR A 75 1.35 6.27 -13.08
C THR A 75 1.78 4.91 -13.61
N GLY A 76 1.65 3.87 -12.82
CA GLY A 76 2.00 2.49 -13.17
C GLY A 76 1.06 1.48 -12.54
N PRO A 77 -0.26 1.63 -12.75
CA PRO A 77 -1.25 0.80 -12.08
C PRO A 77 -1.11 -0.66 -12.52
N SER A 78 -0.97 -1.55 -11.56
CA SER A 78 -0.69 -2.95 -11.81
C SER A 78 -1.63 -3.93 -11.12
N ILE A 79 -2.38 -3.48 -10.12
CA ILE A 79 -3.26 -4.35 -9.32
C ILE A 79 -4.31 -5.06 -10.17
N PRO A 80 -5.09 -4.42 -11.07
CA PRO A 80 -6.07 -5.13 -11.89
C PRO A 80 -5.45 -6.26 -12.71
N LYS A 81 -4.27 -6.02 -13.30
CA LYS A 81 -3.55 -7.01 -14.10
C LYS A 81 -3.16 -8.24 -13.27
N LEU A 82 -2.69 -8.06 -12.03
CA LEU A 82 -2.30 -9.16 -11.14
C LEU A 82 -3.48 -10.11 -10.84
N PHE A 83 -4.69 -9.56 -10.76
CA PHE A 83 -5.92 -10.30 -10.50
C PHE A 83 -6.66 -10.75 -11.77
N GLY A 84 -6.18 -10.38 -12.96
CA GLY A 84 -6.88 -10.65 -14.24
C GLY A 84 -8.24 -9.96 -14.29
N ILE A 85 -8.35 -8.80 -13.68
CA ILE A 85 -9.54 -7.95 -13.71
C ILE A 85 -9.48 -7.06 -14.93
N HIS A 86 -10.49 -7.16 -15.77
CA HIS A 86 -10.69 -6.35 -16.97
C HIS A 86 -12.05 -5.69 -16.94
N GLY A 87 -12.18 -4.58 -17.65
CA GLY A 87 -13.45 -3.86 -17.75
C GLY A 87 -13.49 -2.61 -16.88
N ARG A 88 -14.68 -2.02 -16.77
CA ARG A 88 -14.88 -0.70 -16.12
C ARG A 88 -15.66 -0.81 -14.84
N ALA A 89 -15.22 -0.07 -13.84
CA ALA A 89 -15.98 0.12 -12.62
C ALA A 89 -17.28 0.87 -12.93
N MET A 90 -18.38 0.44 -12.30
CA MET A 90 -19.70 1.03 -12.50
C MET A 90 -20.00 2.01 -11.37
N ALA A 91 -20.71 3.08 -11.72
CA ALA A 91 -21.18 4.06 -10.74
C ALA A 91 -22.71 4.16 -10.76
N ASP A 92 -23.30 4.38 -9.59
CA ASP A 92 -24.70 4.64 -9.40
C ASP A 92 -24.91 5.88 -8.49
N ASP A 93 -26.11 6.08 -7.98
CA ASP A 93 -26.47 7.17 -7.07
C ASP A 93 -25.75 7.10 -5.69
N LYS A 94 -25.17 5.94 -5.34
CA LYS A 94 -24.42 5.73 -4.10
C LYS A 94 -22.93 5.98 -4.25
N GLY A 95 -22.41 5.92 -5.46
CA GLY A 95 -21.00 6.12 -5.75
C GLY A 95 -20.46 5.15 -6.78
N CYS A 96 -19.13 5.06 -6.87
CA CYS A 96 -18.43 4.13 -7.75
C CYS A 96 -18.20 2.79 -7.02
N TRP A 97 -18.49 1.68 -7.67
CA TRP A 97 -18.33 0.34 -7.10
C TRP A 97 -16.99 -0.26 -7.53
N PRO A 98 -16.19 -0.79 -6.60
CA PRO A 98 -14.99 -1.54 -6.94
C PRO A 98 -15.36 -2.82 -7.71
N ILE A 99 -14.41 -3.35 -8.48
CA ILE A 99 -14.59 -4.64 -9.14
C ILE A 99 -14.06 -5.74 -8.23
N GLN A 100 -14.84 -6.80 -8.04
CA GLN A 100 -14.44 -7.93 -7.21
C GLN A 100 -13.56 -8.89 -7.99
N SER A 101 -12.51 -9.36 -7.34
CA SER A 101 -11.67 -10.46 -7.80
C SER A 101 -12.39 -11.81 -7.61
N ARG A 102 -11.77 -12.90 -8.08
CA ARG A 102 -12.34 -14.27 -7.90
C ARG A 102 -12.46 -14.68 -6.44
N MET A 103 -11.60 -14.17 -5.55
CA MET A 103 -11.69 -14.40 -4.10
C MET A 103 -12.60 -13.40 -3.37
N GLY A 104 -13.27 -12.49 -4.09
CA GLY A 104 -14.12 -11.47 -3.49
C GLY A 104 -13.35 -10.30 -2.91
N ILE A 105 -12.11 -10.06 -3.33
CA ILE A 105 -11.35 -8.87 -2.96
C ILE A 105 -11.83 -7.71 -3.82
N ASP A 106 -12.23 -6.61 -3.19
CA ASP A 106 -12.65 -5.39 -3.86
C ASP A 106 -11.44 -4.62 -4.41
N VAL A 107 -11.40 -4.35 -5.71
CA VAL A 107 -10.28 -3.68 -6.37
C VAL A 107 -10.74 -2.39 -7.02
N MET A 108 -10.05 -1.28 -6.72
CA MET A 108 -10.20 -0.01 -7.40
C MET A 108 -8.84 0.50 -7.87
N SER A 109 -8.79 0.88 -9.14
CA SER A 109 -7.61 1.44 -9.81
C SER A 109 -8.06 2.39 -10.92
N ILE A 110 -7.19 3.32 -11.30
CA ILE A 110 -7.48 4.23 -12.41
C ILE A 110 -7.75 3.49 -13.73
N ASN A 111 -7.08 2.34 -13.95
CA ASN A 111 -7.30 1.52 -15.15
C ASN A 111 -8.73 1.01 -15.28
N LEU A 112 -9.49 0.96 -14.20
CA LEU A 112 -10.89 0.55 -14.20
C LEU A 112 -11.85 1.71 -14.52
N LEU A 113 -11.34 2.92 -14.68
CA LEU A 113 -12.12 4.15 -15.00
C LEU A 113 -11.82 4.69 -16.39
N VAL A 114 -10.66 4.38 -16.97
CA VAL A 114 -10.27 4.83 -18.31
C VAL A 114 -10.93 3.97 -19.40
N GLU A 115 -11.02 4.51 -20.62
CA GLU A 115 -11.64 3.78 -21.74
C GLU A 115 -10.75 2.66 -22.27
N ASN A 116 -9.45 2.88 -22.28
CA ASN A 116 -8.46 1.93 -22.73
C ASN A 116 -7.38 1.78 -21.68
N GLU A 117 -7.16 0.57 -21.20
CA GLU A 117 -6.18 0.24 -20.16
C GLU A 117 -4.73 0.55 -20.57
N GLU A 118 -4.46 0.64 -21.90
CA GLU A 118 -3.14 0.94 -22.46
C GLU A 118 -2.88 2.45 -22.60
N ASP A 119 -3.91 3.29 -22.42
CA ASP A 119 -3.74 4.72 -22.54
C ASP A 119 -2.90 5.28 -21.39
N PRO A 120 -1.82 6.03 -21.69
CA PRO A 120 -0.99 6.59 -20.64
C PRO A 120 -1.76 7.66 -19.86
N VAL A 121 -1.82 7.52 -18.56
CA VAL A 121 -2.37 8.54 -17.65
C VAL A 121 -1.31 9.63 -17.46
N VAL A 122 -1.37 10.68 -18.28
CA VAL A 122 -0.42 11.82 -18.24
C VAL A 122 -0.98 12.91 -17.34
N TRP A 123 -1.06 12.65 -16.05
CA TRP A 123 -1.56 13.61 -15.07
C TRP A 123 -0.43 14.21 -14.24
N ARG A 124 -0.64 15.45 -13.80
CA ARG A 124 0.28 16.14 -12.88
C ARG A 124 -0.06 15.80 -11.43
N GLY A 125 0.90 15.90 -10.54
CA GLY A 125 0.78 15.55 -9.12
C GLY A 125 -0.54 15.94 -8.46
N PRO A 126 -1.04 17.20 -8.56
CA PRO A 126 -2.31 17.59 -7.93
C PRO A 126 -3.53 16.83 -8.45
N VAL A 127 -3.53 16.45 -9.75
CA VAL A 127 -4.65 15.68 -10.35
C VAL A 127 -4.59 14.23 -9.84
N ILE A 128 -3.38 13.66 -9.77
CA ILE A 128 -3.16 12.31 -9.23
C ILE A 128 -3.63 12.24 -7.77
N SER A 129 -3.21 13.21 -6.95
CA SER A 129 -3.62 13.31 -5.55
C SER A 129 -5.14 13.45 -5.41
N GLY A 130 -5.77 14.25 -6.28
CA GLY A 130 -7.23 14.38 -6.34
C GLY A 130 -7.94 13.06 -6.67
N ALA A 131 -7.41 12.29 -7.63
CA ALA A 131 -7.98 10.99 -7.99
C ALA A 131 -7.89 9.96 -6.85
N VAL A 132 -6.75 9.89 -6.16
CA VAL A 132 -6.60 9.00 -4.99
C VAL A 132 -7.57 9.39 -3.87
N LYS A 133 -7.77 10.69 -3.65
CA LYS A 133 -8.78 11.18 -2.70
C LYS A 133 -10.18 10.74 -3.12
N GLN A 134 -10.54 10.86 -4.42
CA GLN A 134 -11.83 10.41 -4.94
C GLN A 134 -12.02 8.89 -4.77
N PHE A 135 -10.97 8.08 -4.87
CA PHE A 135 -11.05 6.65 -4.58
C PHE A 135 -11.44 6.35 -3.12
N TRP A 136 -11.24 7.29 -2.21
CA TRP A 136 -11.71 7.18 -0.84
C TRP A 136 -13.13 7.76 -0.66
N THR A 137 -13.40 8.95 -1.23
CA THR A 137 -14.65 9.68 -1.00
C THR A 137 -15.81 9.22 -1.87
N ASP A 138 -15.54 8.71 -3.08
CA ASP A 138 -16.57 8.41 -4.08
C ASP A 138 -16.77 6.91 -4.30
N VAL A 139 -15.78 6.08 -3.96
CA VAL A 139 -15.89 4.61 -4.06
C VAL A 139 -16.62 4.03 -2.86
N VAL A 140 -17.51 3.09 -3.09
CA VAL A 140 -18.27 2.39 -2.06
C VAL A 140 -17.50 1.16 -1.57
N TRP A 141 -16.73 1.31 -0.51
CA TRP A 141 -16.03 0.23 0.18
C TRP A 141 -16.96 -0.41 1.21
N LYS A 142 -17.76 -1.38 0.78
CA LYS A 142 -18.83 -1.94 1.61
C LYS A 142 -18.31 -3.08 2.50
N ASP A 143 -18.44 -2.89 3.83
CA ASP A 143 -18.11 -3.90 4.85
C ASP A 143 -16.69 -4.50 4.74
N VAL A 144 -15.71 -3.65 4.38
CA VAL A 144 -14.31 -4.04 4.21
C VAL A 144 -13.62 -4.11 5.58
N ASP A 145 -13.04 -5.27 5.92
CA ASP A 145 -12.25 -5.43 7.14
C ASP A 145 -10.88 -4.75 7.01
N PHE A 146 -10.20 -4.97 5.87
CA PHE A 146 -8.89 -4.40 5.57
C PHE A 146 -8.85 -3.81 4.17
N LEU A 147 -8.58 -2.51 4.07
CA LEU A 147 -8.30 -1.83 2.83
C LEU A 147 -6.79 -1.64 2.68
N PHE A 148 -6.18 -2.34 1.74
CA PHE A 148 -4.78 -2.16 1.39
C PHE A 148 -4.63 -1.05 0.37
N VAL A 149 -3.78 -0.07 0.67
CA VAL A 149 -3.49 1.04 -0.24
C VAL A 149 -2.12 0.80 -0.86
N ASP A 150 -2.09 0.45 -2.14
CA ASP A 150 -0.86 0.26 -2.90
C ASP A 150 -0.32 1.63 -3.32
N MET A 151 0.67 2.15 -2.58
CA MET A 151 1.21 3.49 -2.76
C MET A 151 2.11 3.59 -3.99
N PRO A 152 2.24 4.74 -4.65
CA PRO A 152 3.32 4.94 -5.61
C PRO A 152 4.68 4.84 -4.92
N PRO A 153 5.76 4.49 -5.67
CA PRO A 153 7.09 4.39 -5.09
C PRO A 153 7.62 5.75 -4.64
N GLY A 154 8.41 5.74 -3.57
CA GLY A 154 9.03 6.93 -3.01
C GLY A 154 8.21 7.62 -1.91
N THR A 155 8.62 8.84 -1.57
CA THR A 155 8.04 9.66 -0.50
C THR A 155 7.56 11.02 -1.02
N GLY A 156 6.98 11.03 -2.22
CA GLY A 156 6.50 12.25 -2.90
C GLY A 156 5.11 12.70 -2.45
N ASP A 157 4.51 13.59 -3.25
CA ASP A 157 3.22 14.24 -2.92
C ASP A 157 2.05 13.27 -2.80
N VAL A 158 2.02 12.20 -3.60
CA VAL A 158 0.89 11.25 -3.59
C VAL A 158 0.84 10.44 -2.29
N PRO A 159 1.93 9.78 -1.81
CA PRO A 159 1.96 9.19 -0.47
C PRO A 159 1.54 10.15 0.64
N LEU A 160 2.02 11.39 0.62
CA LEU A 160 1.64 12.40 1.61
C LEU A 160 0.14 12.70 1.56
N THR A 161 -0.44 12.83 0.35
CA THR A 161 -1.88 13.05 0.19
C THR A 161 -2.69 11.88 0.74
N VAL A 162 -2.28 10.63 0.46
CA VAL A 162 -2.95 9.45 1.02
C VAL A 162 -2.96 9.52 2.54
N PHE A 163 -1.82 9.75 3.18
CA PHE A 163 -1.74 9.84 4.65
C PHE A 163 -2.51 11.03 5.25
N GLN A 164 -2.71 12.10 4.49
CA GLN A 164 -3.51 13.24 4.92
C GLN A 164 -5.00 13.03 4.73
N SER A 165 -5.38 12.30 3.68
CA SER A 165 -6.79 12.11 3.29
C SER A 165 -7.41 10.86 3.90
N LEU A 166 -6.67 9.75 3.99
CA LEU A 166 -7.17 8.48 4.48
C LEU A 166 -6.74 8.22 5.93
N PRO A 167 -7.59 7.61 6.77
CA PRO A 167 -7.24 7.22 8.13
C PRO A 167 -6.38 5.95 8.14
N VAL A 168 -5.11 6.07 7.73
CA VAL A 168 -4.20 4.92 7.66
C VAL A 168 -3.87 4.42 9.07
N ASP A 169 -4.21 3.17 9.37
CA ASP A 169 -3.99 2.51 10.67
C ASP A 169 -2.60 1.90 10.81
N GLY A 170 -1.91 1.64 9.70
CA GLY A 170 -0.57 1.05 9.73
C GLY A 170 0.11 1.03 8.38
N ILE A 171 1.45 0.95 8.41
CA ILE A 171 2.29 0.95 7.21
C ILE A 171 3.12 -0.33 7.17
N VAL A 172 3.11 -1.02 6.02
CA VAL A 172 4.05 -2.08 5.67
C VAL A 172 5.06 -1.53 4.66
N VAL A 173 6.35 -1.64 4.97
CA VAL A 173 7.43 -1.22 4.06
C VAL A 173 7.90 -2.41 3.26
N VAL A 174 7.91 -2.29 1.94
CA VAL A 174 8.46 -3.31 1.03
C VAL A 174 9.82 -2.85 0.53
N ALA A 175 10.83 -3.69 0.73
CA ALA A 175 12.20 -3.48 0.30
C ALA A 175 12.73 -4.72 -0.42
N SER A 176 13.89 -4.60 -1.07
CA SER A 176 14.65 -5.72 -1.66
C SER A 176 16.08 -5.70 -1.11
N PRO A 177 16.82 -6.83 -1.07
CA PRO A 177 18.17 -6.91 -0.50
C PRO A 177 19.21 -6.16 -1.36
N GLN A 178 19.22 -4.84 -1.30
CA GLN A 178 20.16 -3.98 -2.00
C GLN A 178 20.69 -2.93 -1.03
N GLU A 179 21.86 -2.37 -1.29
CA GLU A 179 22.59 -1.43 -0.41
C GLU A 179 21.76 -0.22 0.07
N LEU A 180 20.73 0.18 -0.69
CA LEU A 180 19.91 1.34 -0.35
C LEU A 180 18.78 1.07 0.66
N VAL A 181 18.62 -0.16 1.17
CA VAL A 181 17.54 -0.53 2.10
C VAL A 181 17.51 0.39 3.33
N SER A 182 18.68 0.69 3.91
CA SER A 182 18.78 1.56 5.09
C SER A 182 18.20 2.96 4.84
N MET A 183 18.52 3.56 3.69
CA MET A 183 18.01 4.90 3.34
C MET A 183 16.51 4.87 3.03
N ILE A 184 16.05 3.83 2.36
CA ILE A 184 14.64 3.65 1.99
C ILE A 184 13.77 3.50 3.25
N VAL A 185 14.18 2.62 4.16
CA VAL A 185 13.47 2.40 5.43
C VAL A 185 13.49 3.67 6.27
N ALA A 186 14.65 4.35 6.39
CA ALA A 186 14.74 5.60 7.14
C ALA A 186 13.79 6.69 6.61
N LYS A 187 13.65 6.84 5.28
CA LYS A 187 12.69 7.78 4.70
C LYS A 187 11.24 7.40 5.00
N ALA A 188 10.92 6.10 4.93
CA ALA A 188 9.57 5.63 5.27
C ALA A 188 9.26 5.83 6.77
N VAL A 189 10.23 5.57 7.66
CA VAL A 189 10.11 5.85 9.11
C VAL A 189 9.85 7.32 9.35
N ASN A 190 10.68 8.20 8.80
CA ASN A 190 10.51 9.65 8.99
C ASN A 190 9.15 10.15 8.49
N MET A 191 8.68 9.60 7.35
CA MET A 191 7.35 9.94 6.82
C MET A 191 6.25 9.46 7.76
N ALA A 192 6.32 8.21 8.23
CA ALA A 192 5.36 7.63 9.17
C ALA A 192 5.28 8.43 10.48
N GLU A 193 6.44 8.83 11.03
CA GLU A 193 6.52 9.65 12.24
C GLU A 193 5.90 11.03 12.02
N MET A 194 6.21 11.70 10.90
CA MET A 194 5.60 12.98 10.54
C MET A 194 4.07 12.90 10.47
N MET A 195 3.56 11.81 9.90
CA MET A 195 2.13 11.58 9.73
C MET A 195 1.47 10.93 10.95
N LYS A 196 2.26 10.56 11.97
CA LYS A 196 1.81 9.85 13.18
C LYS A 196 1.09 8.53 12.89
N VAL A 197 1.53 7.83 11.86
CA VAL A 197 0.99 6.51 11.46
C VAL A 197 1.94 5.41 11.96
N PRO A 198 1.47 4.37 12.64
CA PRO A 198 2.32 3.31 13.12
C PRO A 198 2.89 2.46 11.97
N MET A 199 4.16 2.08 12.09
CA MET A 199 4.78 1.14 11.18
C MET A 199 4.61 -0.29 11.69
N LEU A 200 4.02 -1.16 10.87
CA LEU A 200 3.81 -2.57 11.21
C LEU A 200 5.09 -3.38 11.08
N GLY A 201 5.94 -3.02 10.12
CA GLY A 201 7.25 -3.65 9.91
C GLY A 201 7.67 -3.66 8.45
N ILE A 202 8.70 -4.48 8.17
CA ILE A 202 9.37 -4.55 6.87
C ILE A 202 9.13 -5.92 6.24
N VAL A 203 8.75 -5.94 4.97
CA VAL A 203 8.75 -7.12 4.10
C VAL A 203 9.94 -6.99 3.15
N GLU A 204 10.90 -7.89 3.24
CA GLU A 204 11.98 -8.00 2.27
C GLU A 204 11.55 -8.94 1.15
N ASN A 205 11.24 -8.39 0.00
CA ASN A 205 10.93 -9.16 -1.20
C ASN A 205 12.20 -9.44 -2.01
N MET A 206 12.19 -10.50 -2.82
CA MET A 206 13.34 -10.95 -3.62
C MET A 206 14.57 -11.30 -2.75
N SER A 207 14.34 -11.81 -1.55
CA SER A 207 15.38 -12.05 -0.53
C SER A 207 16.35 -13.14 -0.96
N TYR A 208 15.85 -14.19 -1.61
CA TYR A 208 16.64 -15.34 -2.05
C TYR A 208 15.95 -16.10 -3.19
N ILE A 209 16.69 -17.03 -3.81
CA ILE A 209 16.13 -18.07 -4.69
C ILE A 209 16.31 -19.41 -3.99
N VAL A 210 15.32 -20.30 -4.11
CA VAL A 210 15.44 -21.69 -3.68
C VAL A 210 15.99 -22.51 -4.85
N CYS A 211 17.14 -23.15 -4.65
CA CYS A 211 17.71 -24.06 -5.65
C CYS A 211 16.75 -25.24 -5.91
N PRO A 212 16.30 -25.48 -7.14
CA PRO A 212 15.35 -26.55 -7.43
C PRO A 212 15.90 -27.96 -7.16
N ASP A 213 17.24 -28.14 -7.23
CA ASP A 213 17.86 -29.46 -7.08
C ASP A 213 18.10 -29.85 -5.61
N CYS A 214 18.50 -28.90 -4.77
CA CYS A 214 18.95 -29.19 -3.41
C CYS A 214 18.24 -28.37 -2.31
N GLY A 215 17.35 -27.48 -2.65
CA GLY A 215 16.61 -26.65 -1.70
C GLY A 215 17.44 -25.54 -1.01
N LYS A 216 18.73 -25.38 -1.36
CA LYS A 216 19.58 -24.35 -0.77
C LYS A 216 19.09 -22.97 -1.16
N HIS A 217 19.08 -22.05 -0.19
CA HIS A 217 18.82 -20.62 -0.46
C HIS A 217 20.06 -19.98 -1.08
N ILE A 218 19.85 -19.23 -2.14
CA ILE A 218 20.90 -18.49 -2.88
C ILE A 218 20.54 -17.00 -2.80
N ASN A 219 21.40 -16.22 -2.15
CA ASN A 219 21.24 -14.78 -2.02
C ASN A 219 21.72 -14.09 -3.29
N VAL A 220 20.83 -13.84 -4.24
CA VAL A 220 21.14 -13.29 -5.57
C VAL A 220 21.72 -11.87 -5.49
N PHE A 221 21.29 -11.10 -4.52
CA PHE A 221 21.70 -9.71 -4.30
C PHE A 221 22.76 -9.56 -3.18
N GLY A 222 23.41 -10.66 -2.77
CA GLY A 222 24.32 -10.68 -1.62
C GLY A 222 23.61 -10.87 -0.29
N ASP A 223 24.31 -10.62 0.81
CA ASP A 223 23.75 -10.78 2.15
C ASP A 223 22.74 -9.68 2.46
N SER A 224 21.65 -10.10 3.07
CA SER A 224 20.59 -9.19 3.47
C SER A 224 20.98 -8.42 4.74
N HIS A 225 20.82 -7.09 4.70
CA HIS A 225 20.99 -6.22 5.86
C HIS A 225 19.66 -5.79 6.49
N VAL A 226 18.53 -6.38 6.09
CA VAL A 226 17.20 -5.96 6.55
C VAL A 226 17.04 -6.11 8.06
N ASP A 227 17.60 -7.16 8.67
CA ASP A 227 17.50 -7.39 10.11
C ASP A 227 18.21 -6.30 10.91
N GLU A 228 19.41 -5.87 10.46
CA GLU A 228 20.18 -4.79 11.07
C GLU A 228 19.44 -3.45 10.96
N VAL A 229 18.88 -3.19 9.77
CA VAL A 229 18.09 -1.97 9.52
C VAL A 229 16.81 -1.96 10.34
N ALA A 230 16.10 -3.08 10.41
CA ALA A 230 14.90 -3.23 11.21
C ALA A 230 15.17 -3.01 12.70
N ALA A 231 16.24 -3.64 13.22
CA ALA A 231 16.67 -3.46 14.61
C ALA A 231 17.02 -1.99 14.94
N LYS A 232 17.70 -1.29 14.03
CA LYS A 232 18.05 0.13 14.19
C LYS A 232 16.83 1.03 14.35
N HIS A 233 15.72 0.68 13.69
CA HIS A 233 14.47 1.46 13.72
C HIS A 233 13.40 0.83 14.64
N HIS A 234 13.75 -0.19 15.42
CA HIS A 234 12.84 -0.93 16.31
C HIS A 234 11.62 -1.52 15.59
N LEU A 235 11.81 -1.96 14.34
CA LEU A 235 10.77 -2.53 13.52
C LEU A 235 10.95 -4.05 13.39
N PRO A 236 9.87 -4.84 13.31
CA PRO A 236 9.96 -6.24 12.98
C PRO A 236 10.21 -6.45 11.49
N VAL A 237 10.97 -7.49 11.13
CA VAL A 237 10.96 -8.07 9.79
C VAL A 237 9.77 -9.03 9.72
N LEU A 238 8.76 -8.66 8.94
CA LEU A 238 7.50 -9.39 8.83
C LEU A 238 7.59 -10.60 7.92
N ALA A 239 8.42 -10.50 6.89
CA ALA A 239 8.64 -11.57 5.92
C ALA A 239 9.94 -11.38 5.14
N LYS A 240 10.52 -12.50 4.69
CA LYS A 240 11.54 -12.57 3.64
C LYS A 240 11.01 -13.46 2.53
N CYS A 241 10.64 -12.84 1.41
CA CYS A 241 10.00 -13.52 0.29
C CYS A 241 11.03 -13.93 -0.77
N PRO A 242 10.94 -15.13 -1.35
CA PRO A 242 11.84 -15.56 -2.40
C PRO A 242 11.52 -14.88 -3.74
N ILE A 243 12.47 -14.96 -4.65
CA ILE A 243 12.22 -14.83 -6.09
C ILE A 243 11.62 -16.16 -6.53
N ASP A 244 10.36 -16.16 -6.92
CA ASP A 244 9.62 -17.36 -7.35
C ASP A 244 9.12 -17.19 -8.78
N PRO A 245 9.64 -17.98 -9.74
CA PRO A 245 9.18 -17.95 -11.14
C PRO A 245 7.70 -18.30 -11.28
N GLN A 246 7.14 -19.16 -10.41
CA GLN A 246 5.73 -19.49 -10.42
C GLN A 246 4.87 -18.28 -10.09
N LEU A 247 5.27 -17.49 -9.08
CA LEU A 247 4.59 -16.25 -8.72
C LEU A 247 4.61 -15.25 -9.88
N ALA A 248 5.75 -15.10 -10.55
CA ALA A 248 5.87 -14.23 -11.72
C ALA A 248 4.92 -14.66 -12.84
N ALA A 249 4.91 -15.97 -13.19
CA ALA A 249 4.04 -16.50 -14.22
C ALA A 249 2.54 -16.34 -13.89
N LEU A 250 2.14 -16.56 -12.65
CA LEU A 250 0.76 -16.35 -12.19
C LEU A 250 0.36 -14.87 -12.22
N SER A 251 1.30 -13.97 -11.86
CA SER A 251 1.07 -12.54 -11.93
C SER A 251 0.86 -12.04 -13.36
N ASP A 252 1.67 -12.53 -14.30
CA ASP A 252 1.52 -12.19 -15.72
C ASP A 252 0.21 -12.76 -16.33
N ALA A 253 -0.23 -13.91 -15.84
CA ALA A 253 -1.49 -14.54 -16.24
C ALA A 253 -2.74 -13.95 -15.55
N GLY A 254 -2.59 -12.98 -14.65
CA GLY A 254 -3.71 -12.43 -13.87
C GLY A 254 -4.33 -13.43 -12.90
N MET A 255 -3.53 -14.33 -12.36
CA MET A 255 -3.95 -15.43 -11.50
C MET A 255 -3.24 -15.43 -10.13
N ILE A 256 -2.82 -14.27 -9.63
CA ILE A 256 -2.06 -14.17 -8.39
C ILE A 256 -2.77 -14.83 -7.19
N GLU A 257 -4.09 -14.83 -7.19
CA GLU A 257 -4.91 -15.43 -6.12
C GLU A 257 -4.72 -16.95 -5.99
N THR A 258 -4.25 -17.61 -7.05
CA THR A 258 -4.00 -19.07 -7.04
C THR A 258 -2.63 -19.43 -6.50
N TYR A 259 -1.77 -18.43 -6.24
CA TYR A 259 -0.45 -18.67 -5.67
C TYR A 259 -0.56 -19.23 -4.25
N GLY A 260 0.06 -20.39 -4.02
CA GLY A 260 -0.03 -21.13 -2.76
C GLY A 260 1.04 -20.79 -1.71
N GLY A 261 2.00 -19.91 -2.04
CA GLY A 261 3.09 -19.54 -1.13
C GLY A 261 2.57 -18.76 0.10
N GLN A 262 3.07 -19.12 1.27
CA GLN A 262 2.67 -18.53 2.56
C GLN A 262 3.78 -17.69 3.18
N PHE A 263 4.43 -16.85 2.39
CA PHE A 263 5.56 -16.05 2.86
C PHE A 263 5.17 -14.81 3.66
N LEU A 264 3.90 -14.37 3.58
CA LEU A 264 3.41 -13.14 4.19
C LEU A 264 2.62 -13.37 5.48
N GLU A 265 2.66 -14.55 6.08
CA GLU A 265 1.90 -14.85 7.30
C GLU A 265 2.26 -13.91 8.46
N GLY A 266 3.55 -13.56 8.65
CA GLY A 266 3.96 -12.59 9.65
C GLY A 266 3.42 -11.17 9.40
N ALA A 267 3.28 -10.77 8.13
CA ALA A 267 2.66 -9.49 7.77
C ALA A 267 1.14 -9.53 7.99
N ALA A 268 0.49 -10.65 7.65
CA ALA A 268 -0.93 -10.86 7.91
C ALA A 268 -1.23 -10.85 9.42
N ASP A 269 -0.39 -11.50 10.25
CA ASP A 269 -0.50 -11.47 11.71
C ASP A 269 -0.37 -10.05 12.28
N ALA A 270 0.53 -9.24 11.70
CA ALA A 270 0.69 -7.84 12.11
C ALA A 270 -0.55 -7.00 11.77
N CYS A 271 -1.15 -7.20 10.61
CA CYS A 271 -2.41 -6.56 10.23
C CYS A 271 -3.57 -6.99 11.15
N GLU A 272 -3.71 -8.28 11.42
CA GLU A 272 -4.77 -8.83 12.27
C GLU A 272 -4.76 -8.29 13.70
N LYS A 273 -3.57 -8.00 14.24
CA LYS A 273 -3.42 -7.39 15.57
C LYS A 273 -4.05 -6.00 15.67
N LEU A 274 -4.24 -5.29 14.57
CA LEU A 274 -4.92 -3.98 14.56
C LEU A 274 -6.43 -4.06 14.82
N LEU A 275 -7.04 -5.24 14.69
CA LEU A 275 -8.47 -5.45 14.99
C LEU A 275 -8.72 -5.75 16.48
N LYS A 276 -7.66 -6.08 17.22
CA LYS A 276 -7.70 -6.39 18.66
C LYS A 276 -7.44 -5.14 19.49
#